data_6d101dc18587126b7ac41e8adebe3867
#
_entry.id   6d101dc18587126b7ac41e8adebe3867
#
_cell.length_a   1.000
_cell.length_b   1.000
_cell.length_c   1.000
_cell.angle_alpha   90.00
_cell.angle_beta   90.00
_cell.angle_gamma   90.00
#
_symmetry.space_group_name_H-M   'P 1'
#
loop_
_entity.id
_entity.type
_entity.pdbx_description
1 polymer ?
#
loop_
_entity_poly.entity_id
_entity_poly.type
_entity_poly.pdbx_seq_one_letter_code
_entity_poly.pdbx_strand_id
1 'polypeptide(L)'
;MKMQTVVETIVANHGMTEKFWKAVETHDEFYLSVTNEPYMRLVIEVTSEGYVSVAHYYRQNGDAMRDPEVVFDPADWHAVEYTQDSLGIYQRIEPGYYSQGIETFAGIWARNIKAQGFCEVKPEVPAVS
;
A
#
# COMPACT_ATOMS: atom_id res chain seq x y z
N MET A 1 15.13 -0.48 0.91
CA MET A 1 14.12 -0.84 1.93
C MET A 1 13.02 -1.62 1.25
N LYS A 2 12.51 -2.64 1.91
CA LYS A 2 11.42 -3.44 1.35
C LYS A 2 10.07 -2.85 1.72
N MET A 3 9.13 -2.85 0.79
CA MET A 3 7.77 -2.41 1.05
C MET A 3 7.11 -3.22 2.16
N GLN A 4 7.42 -4.51 2.27
CA GLN A 4 6.95 -5.34 3.38
C GLN A 4 7.20 -4.71 4.74
N THR A 5 8.43 -4.25 4.97
CA THR A 5 8.80 -3.62 6.26
C THR A 5 7.98 -2.36 6.52
N VAL A 6 7.79 -1.53 5.49
CA VAL A 6 6.99 -0.30 5.59
C VAL A 6 5.54 -0.63 5.93
N VAL A 7 4.93 -1.57 5.21
CA VAL A 7 3.53 -1.97 5.44
C VAL A 7 3.36 -2.54 6.85
N GLU A 8 4.23 -3.46 7.26
CA GLU A 8 4.15 -4.06 8.59
C GLU A 8 4.31 -3.02 9.70
N THR A 9 5.21 -2.05 9.51
CA THR A 9 5.40 -0.98 10.48
C THR A 9 4.16 -0.09 10.60
N ILE A 10 3.58 0.31 9.48
CA ILE A 10 2.38 1.15 9.47
C ILE A 10 1.20 0.41 10.11
N VAL A 11 0.99 -0.84 9.73
CA VAL A 11 -0.10 -1.67 10.24
C VAL A 11 0.05 -1.86 11.76
N ALA A 12 1.27 -2.15 12.23
CA ALA A 12 1.56 -2.31 13.65
C ALA A 12 1.33 -1.02 14.42
N ASN A 13 1.74 0.11 13.85
CA ASN A 13 1.57 1.42 14.47
C ASN A 13 0.10 1.81 14.66
N HIS A 14 -0.79 1.24 13.85
CA HIS A 14 -2.24 1.41 13.96
C HIS A 14 -2.92 0.30 14.76
N GLY A 15 -2.14 -0.62 15.36
CA GLY A 15 -2.69 -1.70 16.18
C GLY A 15 -3.47 -2.74 15.40
N MET A 16 -3.16 -2.93 14.11
CA MET A 16 -3.95 -3.77 13.20
C MET A 16 -3.21 -4.99 12.67
N THR A 17 -2.09 -5.36 13.29
CA THR A 17 -1.25 -6.47 12.80
C THR A 17 -2.02 -7.79 12.67
N GLU A 18 -2.75 -8.19 13.71
CA GLU A 18 -3.51 -9.44 13.68
C GLU A 18 -4.60 -9.41 12.61
N LYS A 19 -5.33 -8.30 12.53
CA LYS A 19 -6.40 -8.13 11.57
C LYS A 19 -5.88 -8.18 10.14
N PHE A 20 -4.73 -7.56 9.90
CA PHE A 20 -4.08 -7.56 8.60
C PHE A 20 -3.69 -8.97 8.15
N TRP A 21 -2.95 -9.69 8.99
CA TRP A 21 -2.49 -11.03 8.64
C TRP A 21 -3.63 -12.04 8.54
N LYS A 22 -4.67 -11.88 9.34
CA LYS A 22 -5.87 -12.70 9.20
C LYS A 22 -6.55 -12.46 7.86
N ALA A 23 -6.64 -11.21 7.42
CA ALA A 23 -7.22 -10.88 6.12
C ALA A 23 -6.39 -11.48 4.98
N VAL A 24 -5.06 -11.43 5.07
CA VAL A 24 -4.16 -12.06 4.10
C VAL A 24 -4.41 -13.57 4.04
N GLU A 25 -4.50 -14.22 5.20
CA GLU A 25 -4.69 -15.67 5.29
C GLU A 25 -6.05 -16.12 4.77
N THR A 26 -7.10 -15.40 5.09
CA THR A 26 -8.49 -15.78 4.77
C THR A 26 -9.02 -15.11 3.50
N HIS A 27 -8.25 -14.24 2.87
CA HIS A 27 -8.65 -13.43 1.71
C HIS A 27 -9.86 -12.54 2.03
N ASP A 28 -9.93 -12.04 3.28
CA ASP A 28 -10.95 -11.10 3.70
C ASP A 28 -10.52 -9.67 3.40
N GLU A 29 -11.47 -8.77 3.44
CA GLU A 29 -11.20 -7.35 3.23
C GLU A 29 -10.40 -6.75 4.39
N PHE A 30 -9.39 -5.96 4.04
CA PHE A 30 -8.66 -5.10 4.97
C PHE A 30 -8.45 -3.76 4.29
N TYR A 31 -8.68 -2.69 5.02
CA TYR A 31 -8.52 -1.33 4.51
C TYR A 31 -7.93 -0.46 5.62
N LEU A 32 -6.83 0.20 5.31
CA LEU A 32 -6.22 1.19 6.21
C LEU A 32 -5.82 2.41 5.39
N SER A 33 -6.37 3.56 5.75
CA SER A 33 -6.05 4.83 5.12
C SER A 33 -5.25 5.68 6.09
N VAL A 34 -4.12 6.22 5.63
CA VAL A 34 -3.24 7.06 6.43
C VAL A 34 -3.07 8.40 5.73
N THR A 35 -3.40 9.47 6.44
CA THR A 35 -3.23 10.83 5.96
C THR A 35 -2.03 11.46 6.65
N ASN A 36 -1.13 12.04 5.88
CA ASN A 36 0.02 12.79 6.40
C ASN A 36 0.33 13.97 5.48
N GLU A 37 -0.44 15.04 5.63
CA GLU A 37 -0.29 16.22 4.78
C GLU A 37 1.14 16.78 4.86
N PRO A 38 1.69 17.32 3.75
CA PRO A 38 1.02 17.63 2.48
C PRO A 38 1.01 16.48 1.47
N TYR A 39 1.43 15.27 1.86
CA TYR A 39 1.53 14.14 0.96
C TYR A 39 0.16 13.54 0.62
N MET A 40 0.08 12.85 -0.52
CA MET A 40 -1.13 12.14 -0.90
C MET A 40 -1.46 11.05 0.12
N ARG A 41 -2.74 10.81 0.32
CA ARG A 41 -3.24 9.76 1.21
C ARG A 41 -2.68 8.41 0.82
N LEU A 42 -2.17 7.66 1.80
CA LEU A 42 -1.66 6.31 1.60
C LEU A 42 -2.71 5.30 2.04
N VAL A 43 -3.00 4.31 1.19
CA VAL A 43 -3.99 3.28 1.47
C VAL A 43 -3.33 1.92 1.37
N ILE A 44 -3.53 1.09 2.39
CA ILE A 44 -3.10 -0.31 2.42
C ILE A 44 -4.36 -1.17 2.45
N GLU A 45 -4.49 -2.06 1.48
CA GLU A 45 -5.64 -2.96 1.35
C GLU A 45 -5.19 -4.40 1.17
N VAL A 46 -6.02 -5.34 1.61
CA VAL A 46 -5.90 -6.74 1.23
C VAL A 46 -7.02 -7.03 0.24
N THR A 47 -6.65 -7.58 -0.92
CA THR A 47 -7.60 -7.90 -1.99
C THR A 47 -8.28 -9.23 -1.74
N SER A 48 -9.37 -9.50 -2.47
CA SER A 48 -10.09 -10.78 -2.40
C SER A 48 -9.23 -11.99 -2.82
N GLU A 49 -8.08 -11.73 -3.47
CA GLU A 49 -7.12 -12.77 -3.85
C GLU A 49 -6.04 -12.96 -2.78
N GLY A 50 -6.10 -12.21 -1.68
CA GLY A 50 -5.10 -12.26 -0.62
C GLY A 50 -3.83 -11.48 -0.93
N TYR A 51 -3.84 -10.62 -1.94
CA TYR A 51 -2.72 -9.75 -2.25
C TYR A 51 -2.79 -8.48 -1.43
N VAL A 52 -1.64 -7.81 -1.29
CA VAL A 52 -1.54 -6.56 -0.54
C VAL A 52 -1.37 -5.40 -1.53
N SER A 53 -2.32 -4.48 -1.52
CA SER A 53 -2.27 -3.27 -2.33
C SER A 53 -1.78 -2.11 -1.49
N VAL A 54 -0.82 -1.36 -2.02
CA VAL A 54 -0.31 -0.12 -1.43
C VAL A 54 -0.47 0.97 -2.48
N ALA A 55 -1.15 2.06 -2.13
CA ALA A 55 -1.43 3.11 -3.10
C ALA A 55 -1.41 4.50 -2.47
N HIS A 56 -0.96 5.48 -3.24
CA HIS A 56 -1.27 6.88 -2.99
C HIS A 56 -2.47 7.29 -3.84
N TYR A 57 -3.39 8.01 -3.24
CA TYR A 57 -4.59 8.49 -3.93
C TYR A 57 -4.65 10.01 -3.95
N TYR A 58 -5.10 10.56 -5.08
CA TYR A 58 -5.53 11.95 -5.19
C TYR A 58 -6.86 12.01 -5.92
N ARG A 59 -7.52 13.18 -5.87
CA ARG A 59 -8.78 13.36 -6.58
C ARG A 59 -8.56 14.23 -7.80
N GLN A 60 -9.18 13.82 -8.92
CA GLN A 60 -9.21 14.60 -10.14
C GLN A 60 -10.65 14.55 -10.69
N ASN A 61 -11.29 15.71 -10.79
CA ASN A 61 -12.68 15.82 -11.29
C ASN A 61 -13.66 14.92 -10.52
N GLY A 62 -13.45 14.77 -9.21
CA GLY A 62 -14.29 13.94 -8.37
C GLY A 62 -13.89 12.47 -8.32
N ASP A 63 -13.01 12.01 -9.20
CA ASP A 63 -12.58 10.62 -9.24
C ASP A 63 -11.33 10.41 -8.37
N ALA A 64 -11.27 9.25 -7.70
CA ALA A 64 -10.08 8.83 -6.97
C ALA A 64 -9.07 8.27 -7.95
N MET A 65 -7.88 8.86 -8.00
CA MET A 65 -6.81 8.49 -8.91
C MET A 65 -5.67 7.85 -8.12
N ARG A 66 -5.17 6.72 -8.62
CA ARG A 66 -4.01 6.02 -8.04
C ARG A 66 -2.71 6.60 -8.59
N ASP A 67 -1.79 6.95 -7.70
CA ASP A 67 -0.54 7.58 -8.17
C ASP A 67 0.61 7.37 -7.18
N PRO A 68 1.21 6.19 -7.16
CA PRO A 68 0.86 4.94 -7.84
C PRO A 68 0.05 3.97 -6.97
N GLU A 69 -0.30 2.83 -7.55
CA GLU A 69 -0.68 1.63 -6.81
C GLU A 69 0.24 0.49 -7.21
N VAL A 70 0.77 -0.22 -6.24
CA VAL A 70 1.50 -1.48 -6.47
C VAL A 70 0.82 -2.56 -5.62
N VAL A 71 0.51 -3.68 -6.26
CA VAL A 71 -0.08 -4.84 -5.60
C VAL A 71 1.01 -5.90 -5.45
N PHE A 72 1.15 -6.44 -4.25
CA PHE A 72 2.20 -7.41 -3.91
C PHE A 72 1.58 -8.76 -3.55
N ASP A 73 2.28 -9.84 -3.91
CA ASP A 73 1.98 -11.16 -3.38
C ASP A 73 2.68 -11.29 -2.02
N PRO A 74 1.93 -11.48 -0.91
CA PRO A 74 2.54 -11.52 0.41
C PRO A 74 3.40 -12.77 0.66
N ALA A 75 3.38 -13.77 -0.22
CA ALA A 75 4.24 -14.95 -0.10
C ALA A 75 5.71 -14.62 -0.32
N ASP A 76 6.01 -13.71 -1.22
CA ASP A 76 7.38 -13.31 -1.57
C ASP A 76 7.58 -11.79 -1.67
N TRP A 77 6.50 -11.04 -1.59
CA TRP A 77 6.45 -9.57 -1.72
C TRP A 77 6.95 -9.06 -3.07
N HIS A 78 6.89 -9.89 -4.11
CA HIS A 78 7.05 -9.40 -5.47
C HIS A 78 5.77 -8.69 -5.92
N ALA A 79 5.95 -7.65 -6.74
CA ALA A 79 4.83 -6.92 -7.32
C ALA A 79 4.14 -7.77 -8.39
N VAL A 80 2.81 -7.82 -8.33
CA VAL A 80 1.98 -8.51 -9.31
C VAL A 80 1.22 -7.54 -10.21
N GLU A 81 1.01 -6.29 -9.76
CA GLU A 81 0.37 -5.25 -10.55
C GLU A 81 0.95 -3.89 -10.23
N TYR A 82 0.99 -3.02 -11.23
CA TYR A 82 1.40 -1.62 -11.08
C TYR A 82 0.45 -0.73 -11.87
N THR A 83 -0.04 0.32 -11.22
CA THR A 83 -0.93 1.30 -11.83
C THR A 83 -0.46 2.71 -11.51
N GLN A 84 -0.44 3.57 -12.53
CA GLN A 84 -0.22 5.01 -12.33
C GLN A 84 -1.16 5.77 -13.24
N ASP A 85 -2.28 6.20 -12.69
CA ASP A 85 -3.37 6.81 -13.45
C ASP A 85 -2.96 8.13 -14.10
N SER A 86 -2.09 8.92 -13.45
CA SER A 86 -1.59 10.18 -14.02
C SER A 86 -0.83 10.00 -15.33
N LEU A 87 -0.26 8.83 -15.56
CA LEU A 87 0.49 8.50 -16.78
C LEU A 87 -0.25 7.51 -17.68
N GLY A 88 -1.44 7.07 -17.28
CA GLY A 88 -2.20 6.07 -18.04
C GLY A 88 -1.55 4.71 -18.08
N ILE A 89 -0.74 4.36 -17.06
CA ILE A 89 0.00 3.09 -17.01
C ILE A 89 -0.75 2.08 -16.16
N TYR A 90 -0.91 0.89 -16.72
CA TYR A 90 -1.32 -0.30 -16.00
C TYR A 90 -0.49 -1.48 -16.50
N GLN A 91 0.12 -2.22 -15.57
CA GLN A 91 0.92 -3.38 -15.90
C GLN A 91 0.62 -4.52 -14.93
N ARG A 92 0.35 -5.69 -15.49
CA ARG A 92 0.18 -6.92 -14.72
C ARG A 92 1.40 -7.82 -14.96
N ILE A 93 1.90 -8.44 -13.87
CA ILE A 93 3.04 -9.34 -13.94
C ILE A 93 2.54 -10.77 -13.97
N GLU A 94 3.01 -11.57 -14.92
CA GLU A 94 2.64 -12.98 -15.05
C GLU A 94 3.08 -13.77 -13.80
N PRO A 95 2.28 -14.75 -13.35
CA PRO A 95 2.64 -15.60 -12.21
C PRO A 95 4.01 -16.26 -12.43
N GLY A 96 4.85 -16.23 -11.39
CA GLY A 96 6.20 -16.79 -11.43
C GLY A 96 7.26 -15.86 -12.00
N TYR A 97 6.87 -14.66 -12.43
CA TYR A 97 7.80 -13.65 -12.95
C TYR A 97 7.79 -12.43 -12.05
N TYR A 98 8.78 -11.56 -12.22
CA TYR A 98 8.79 -10.24 -11.61
C TYR A 98 9.38 -9.23 -12.58
N SER A 99 9.04 -7.97 -12.41
CA SER A 99 9.61 -6.87 -13.18
C SER A 99 10.69 -6.19 -12.37
N GLN A 100 11.93 -6.24 -12.82
CA GLN A 100 13.04 -5.58 -12.13
C GLN A 100 12.79 -4.07 -11.99
N GLY A 101 12.22 -3.45 -13.01
CA GLY A 101 11.90 -2.02 -12.97
C GLY A 101 10.87 -1.68 -11.88
N ILE A 102 9.81 -2.48 -11.76
CA ILE A 102 8.80 -2.28 -10.73
C ILE A 102 9.36 -2.58 -9.34
N GLU A 103 10.18 -3.64 -9.21
CA GLU A 103 10.83 -3.96 -7.92
C GLU A 103 11.74 -2.82 -7.46
N THR A 104 12.54 -2.27 -8.36
CA THR A 104 13.41 -1.13 -8.06
C THR A 104 12.58 0.09 -7.66
N PHE A 105 11.53 0.39 -8.40
CA PHE A 105 10.62 1.49 -8.09
C PHE A 105 9.98 1.30 -6.71
N ALA A 106 9.48 0.11 -6.42
CA ALA A 106 8.82 -0.18 -5.14
C ALA A 106 9.77 0.03 -3.96
N GLY A 107 11.05 -0.34 -4.11
CA GLY A 107 12.05 -0.10 -3.08
C GLY A 107 12.33 1.39 -2.84
N ILE A 108 12.41 2.17 -3.91
CA ILE A 108 12.58 3.63 -3.82
C ILE A 108 11.34 4.26 -3.16
N TRP A 109 10.17 3.86 -3.61
CA TRP A 109 8.91 4.37 -3.07
C TRP A 109 8.74 4.02 -1.59
N ALA A 110 9.10 2.81 -1.18
CA ALA A 110 9.08 2.41 0.23
C ALA A 110 9.94 3.33 1.08
N ARG A 111 11.14 3.66 0.62
CA ARG A 111 12.02 4.62 1.31
C ARG A 111 11.39 6.00 1.38
N ASN A 112 10.74 6.44 0.31
CA ASN A 112 10.07 7.73 0.27
C ASN A 112 8.90 7.79 1.25
N ILE A 113 8.09 6.75 1.33
CA ILE A 113 6.98 6.65 2.29
C ILE A 113 7.51 6.80 3.72
N LYS A 114 8.59 6.11 4.04
CA LYS A 114 9.22 6.21 5.35
C LYS A 114 9.76 7.62 5.60
N ALA A 115 10.48 8.19 4.63
CA ALA A 115 11.05 9.53 4.75
C ALA A 115 9.98 10.62 4.91
N GLN A 116 8.80 10.40 4.34
CA GLN A 116 7.65 11.29 4.44
C GLN A 116 6.90 11.16 5.78
N GLY A 117 7.34 10.27 6.65
CA GLY A 117 6.80 10.15 8.00
C GLY A 117 5.57 9.26 8.14
N PHE A 118 5.15 8.54 7.10
CA PHE A 118 3.96 7.68 7.18
C PHE A 118 4.10 6.55 8.21
N CYS A 119 5.31 6.07 8.47
CA CYS A 119 5.55 5.05 9.48
C CYS A 119 5.39 5.57 10.91
N GLU A 120 5.30 6.87 11.09
CA GLU A 120 5.22 7.53 12.40
C GLU A 120 3.85 8.13 12.68
N VAL A 121 2.94 8.11 11.70
CA VAL A 121 1.57 8.60 11.88
C VAL A 121 0.83 7.66 12.82
N LYS A 122 0.23 8.24 13.85
CA LYS A 122 -0.57 7.48 14.81
C LYS A 122 -2.05 7.55 14.45
N PRO A 123 -2.83 6.53 14.81
CA PRO A 123 -4.26 6.56 14.56
C PRO A 123 -4.90 7.75 15.29
N GLU A 124 -5.92 8.32 14.66
CA GLU A 124 -6.71 9.36 15.33
C GLU A 124 -7.33 8.77 16.59
N VAL A 125 -7.14 9.46 17.70
CA VAL A 125 -7.83 9.09 18.94
C VAL A 125 -9.25 9.61 18.79
N PRO A 126 -10.27 8.72 18.84
CA PRO A 126 -11.65 9.19 18.81
C PRO A 126 -11.85 10.25 19.89
N ALA A 127 -12.57 11.30 19.55
CA ALA A 127 -12.94 12.29 20.55
C ALA A 127 -13.70 11.56 21.67
N VAL A 128 -13.08 11.47 22.83
CA VAL A 128 -13.73 10.82 23.96
C VAL A 128 -14.76 11.77 24.48
N SER A 129 -15.97 11.33 24.38
CA SER A 129 -17.05 12.01 25.04
C SER A 129 -17.04 11.70 26.53
#